data_653ad08b15353d8df2adc01c4da1e8cb
#
_entry.id   653ad08b15353d8df2adc01c4da1e8cb
#
_cell.length_a   1.000
_cell.length_b   1.000
_cell.length_c   1.000
_cell.angle_alpha   90.00
_cell.angle_beta   90.00
_cell.angle_gamma   90.00
#
_symmetry.space_group_name_H-M   'P 1'
#
loop_
_entity.id
_entity.type
_entity.pdbx_description
1 polymer ?
#
loop_
_entity_poly.entity_id
_entity_poly.type
_entity_poly.pdbx_seq_one_letter_code
_entity_poly.pdbx_strand_id
1 'polypeptide(L)'
;KAMDEQLKILDTIKTKATQAAQDGQSLKTRTMLQADINRLMEELDNIANTTSFNGKQLLSGNFINQEFQIGASSNQTVKASIGATQSSKIGLTRFETGSRISVGGEVQFTLKNYNGIDDFKFQKVVISTSVGTGLGALADEINKNADKTGVRATFTVETRGMGAVREGTTSNNFAINGVQIGKVEYKDGDSNGALVSAINSVKDTTGVEASIDENGKLLLTSRDGRGIKIEGDIGRGAFINPNMKENYGRLSLVKNDGKDILISGTNLSAIGFGTGNMISQASVSLRESKGQIDANVADAMGFNSANKGNILGGYSSISGYMSSAGSGFSSGSGYSIGSNKNYSTGFANVAAMSTASSLSNVYNVSAGSGFSSGSTLSQFATMKTSVGNTLGVKDETAGVTTLKGAMAVMDIAETAITNLDQIRADIGSVQNQVTSTINNITVTQVNVKAAESQIRDV
;
A
#
# COMPACT_ATOMS: atom_id res chain seq x y z
N LYS A 1 -21.43 -1.62 23.61
CA LYS A 1 -21.80 -2.97 23.11
C LYS A 1 -21.61 -3.13 21.61
N ALA A 2 -22.26 -2.31 20.77
CA ALA A 2 -22.12 -2.43 19.30
C ALA A 2 -20.66 -2.32 18.86
N MET A 3 -19.92 -1.35 19.35
CA MET A 3 -18.49 -1.19 19.06
C MET A 3 -17.63 -2.32 19.64
N ASP A 4 -18.01 -2.90 20.77
CA ASP A 4 -17.31 -4.06 21.33
C ASP A 4 -17.47 -5.30 20.42
N GLU A 5 -18.65 -5.48 19.84
CA GLU A 5 -18.85 -6.52 18.82
C GLU A 5 -18.05 -6.26 17.57
N GLN A 6 -18.00 -5.01 17.11
CA GLN A 6 -17.17 -4.62 15.97
C GLN A 6 -15.67 -4.88 16.23
N LEU A 7 -15.18 -4.60 17.43
CA LEU A 7 -13.80 -4.92 17.81
C LEU A 7 -13.51 -6.42 17.78
N LYS A 8 -14.44 -7.25 18.26
CA LYS A 8 -14.31 -8.71 18.16
C LYS A 8 -14.27 -9.18 16.72
N ILE A 9 -15.10 -8.59 15.86
CA ILE A 9 -15.10 -8.89 14.43
C ILE A 9 -13.76 -8.54 13.81
N LEU A 10 -13.21 -7.37 14.12
CA LEU A 10 -11.90 -6.94 13.63
C LEU A 10 -10.75 -7.83 14.13
N ASP A 11 -10.77 -8.23 15.39
CA ASP A 11 -9.81 -9.18 15.94
C ASP A 11 -9.89 -10.55 15.23
N THR A 12 -11.10 -10.99 14.91
CA THR A 12 -11.32 -12.23 14.16
C THR A 12 -10.81 -12.11 12.73
N ILE A 13 -11.05 -10.99 12.06
CA ILE A 13 -10.49 -10.72 10.72
C ILE A 13 -8.97 -10.76 10.76
N LYS A 14 -8.35 -10.10 11.72
CA LYS A 14 -6.89 -10.10 11.91
C LYS A 14 -6.36 -11.53 12.14
N THR A 15 -7.03 -12.32 12.98
CA THR A 15 -6.65 -13.70 13.25
C THR A 15 -6.73 -14.57 12.01
N LYS A 16 -7.79 -14.43 11.22
CA LYS A 16 -7.93 -15.16 9.95
C LYS A 16 -6.91 -14.74 8.90
N ALA A 17 -6.59 -13.45 8.83
CA ALA A 17 -5.52 -12.95 7.98
C ALA A 17 -4.14 -13.49 8.41
N THR A 18 -3.87 -13.53 9.71
CA THR A 18 -2.66 -14.12 10.27
C THR A 18 -2.56 -15.62 9.94
N GLN A 19 -3.66 -16.34 10.05
CA GLN A 19 -3.72 -17.74 9.67
C GLN A 19 -3.44 -17.93 8.18
N ALA A 20 -4.00 -17.09 7.32
CA ALA A 20 -3.74 -17.13 5.88
C ALA A 20 -2.29 -16.77 5.52
N ALA A 21 -1.60 -15.99 6.36
CA ALA A 21 -0.20 -15.60 6.18
C ALA A 21 0.79 -16.68 6.60
N GLN A 22 0.34 -17.77 7.20
CA GLN A 22 1.24 -18.86 7.59
C GLN A 22 1.74 -19.64 6.37
N ASP A 23 2.99 -20.08 6.45
CA ASP A 23 3.58 -20.92 5.43
C ASP A 23 2.83 -22.26 5.33
N GLY A 24 2.74 -22.80 4.10
CA GLY A 24 2.09 -24.07 3.84
C GLY A 24 0.57 -24.00 3.68
N GLN A 25 -0.05 -22.84 3.80
CA GLN A 25 -1.48 -22.69 3.52
C GLN A 25 -1.76 -22.85 2.01
N SER A 26 -2.69 -23.74 1.68
CA SER A 26 -3.13 -23.92 0.31
C SER A 26 -3.99 -22.76 -0.18
N LEU A 27 -4.03 -22.53 -1.50
CA LEU A 27 -4.93 -21.55 -2.09
C LEU A 27 -6.41 -21.81 -1.69
N LYS A 28 -6.81 -23.06 -1.62
CA LYS A 28 -8.16 -23.45 -1.18
C LYS A 28 -8.44 -22.98 0.23
N THR A 29 -7.52 -23.20 1.16
CA THR A 29 -7.66 -22.75 2.56
C THR A 29 -7.72 -21.22 2.63
N ARG A 30 -6.85 -20.53 1.91
CA ARG A 30 -6.86 -19.06 1.85
C ARG A 30 -8.16 -18.50 1.26
N THR A 31 -8.71 -19.15 0.25
CA THR A 31 -10.00 -18.75 -0.34
C THR A 31 -11.15 -18.91 0.66
N MET A 32 -11.14 -19.98 1.46
CA MET A 32 -12.13 -20.17 2.53
C MET A 32 -12.00 -19.09 3.60
N LEU A 33 -10.79 -18.77 4.02
CA LEU A 33 -10.54 -17.68 4.99
C LEU A 33 -10.98 -16.32 4.42
N GLN A 34 -10.79 -16.08 3.13
CA GLN A 34 -11.28 -14.87 2.48
C GLN A 34 -12.81 -14.78 2.50
N ALA A 35 -13.50 -15.88 2.25
CA ALA A 35 -14.96 -15.92 2.34
C ALA A 35 -15.46 -15.60 3.76
N ASP A 36 -14.78 -16.11 4.77
CA ASP A 36 -15.09 -15.79 6.16
C ASP A 36 -14.85 -14.32 6.50
N ILE A 37 -13.76 -13.75 6.02
CA ILE A 37 -13.45 -12.33 6.20
C ILE A 37 -14.54 -11.46 5.53
N ASN A 38 -15.00 -11.83 4.35
CA ASN A 38 -16.06 -11.09 3.66
C ASN A 38 -17.35 -11.08 4.47
N ARG A 39 -17.75 -12.22 5.06
CA ARG A 39 -18.92 -12.30 5.93
C ARG A 39 -18.76 -11.44 7.18
N LEU A 40 -17.59 -11.47 7.80
CA LEU A 40 -17.30 -10.65 8.98
C LEU A 40 -17.36 -9.16 8.66
N MET A 41 -16.87 -8.73 7.49
CA MET A 41 -17.00 -7.34 7.06
C MET A 41 -18.45 -6.92 6.80
N GLU A 42 -19.26 -7.81 6.22
CA GLU A 42 -20.69 -7.56 6.06
C GLU A 42 -21.40 -7.38 7.41
N GLU A 43 -21.05 -8.22 8.38
CA GLU A 43 -21.58 -8.11 9.75
C GLU A 43 -21.13 -6.80 10.42
N LEU A 44 -19.88 -6.43 10.26
CA LEU A 44 -19.36 -5.15 10.76
C LEU A 44 -20.11 -3.96 10.16
N ASP A 45 -20.34 -3.96 8.86
CA ASP A 45 -21.09 -2.90 8.16
C ASP A 45 -22.57 -2.89 8.58
N ASN A 46 -23.18 -4.06 8.81
CA ASN A 46 -24.54 -4.15 9.33
C ASN A 46 -24.64 -3.49 10.71
N ILE A 47 -23.72 -3.77 11.61
CA ILE A 47 -23.68 -3.13 12.93
C ILE A 47 -23.51 -1.62 12.79
N ALA A 48 -22.63 -1.16 11.91
CA ALA A 48 -22.39 0.26 11.68
C ALA A 48 -23.64 0.99 11.15
N ASN A 49 -24.41 0.35 10.29
CA ASN A 49 -25.55 0.97 9.63
C ASN A 49 -26.86 0.83 10.42
N THR A 50 -26.97 -0.18 11.29
CA THR A 50 -28.21 -0.46 12.03
C THR A 50 -28.21 0.06 13.45
N THR A 51 -27.06 0.33 14.04
CA THR A 51 -26.97 0.85 15.40
C THR A 51 -27.53 2.26 15.46
N SER A 52 -28.62 2.40 16.17
CA SER A 52 -29.34 3.68 16.28
C SER A 52 -29.89 3.89 17.69
N PHE A 53 -30.13 5.14 18.01
CA PHE A 53 -30.81 5.58 19.22
C PHE A 53 -31.77 6.71 18.87
N ASN A 54 -33.03 6.58 19.27
CA ASN A 54 -34.11 7.53 18.94
C ASN A 54 -34.19 7.88 17.44
N GLY A 55 -34.05 6.89 16.57
CA GLY A 55 -34.10 7.06 15.13
C GLY A 55 -32.85 7.69 14.50
N LYS A 56 -31.82 8.02 15.29
CA LYS A 56 -30.56 8.53 14.78
C LYS A 56 -29.51 7.42 14.74
N GLN A 57 -28.92 7.23 13.56
CA GLN A 57 -27.80 6.30 13.40
C GLN A 57 -26.55 6.84 14.12
N LEU A 58 -25.91 6.00 14.93
CA LEU A 58 -24.79 6.42 15.77
C LEU A 58 -23.44 6.18 15.12
N LEU A 59 -23.29 5.14 14.29
CA LEU A 59 -22.02 4.66 13.77
C LEU A 59 -21.84 4.84 12.26
N SER A 60 -22.79 5.49 11.62
CA SER A 60 -22.75 5.73 10.16
C SER A 60 -21.99 6.98 9.73
N GLY A 61 -21.48 7.75 10.69
CA GLY A 61 -20.81 9.03 10.43
C GLY A 61 -21.75 10.24 10.39
N ASN A 62 -23.05 10.04 10.60
CA ASN A 62 -24.04 11.12 10.60
C ASN A 62 -24.25 11.75 11.97
N PHE A 63 -23.65 11.18 13.00
CA PHE A 63 -23.72 11.68 14.37
C PHE A 63 -22.62 12.70 14.63
N ILE A 64 -22.78 13.89 14.09
CA ILE A 64 -21.77 14.95 14.14
C ILE A 64 -22.37 16.18 14.83
N ASN A 65 -21.61 16.76 15.77
CA ASN A 65 -21.97 18.00 16.48
C ASN A 65 -23.40 17.97 17.04
N GLN A 66 -23.83 16.82 17.53
CA GLN A 66 -25.12 16.72 18.20
C GLN A 66 -25.06 17.41 19.53
N GLU A 67 -25.98 18.33 19.74
CA GLU A 67 -26.04 19.13 20.96
C GLU A 67 -27.01 18.51 21.97
N PHE A 68 -26.55 18.32 23.17
CA PHE A 68 -27.35 17.86 24.30
C PHE A 68 -27.47 19.00 25.30
N GLN A 69 -28.70 19.43 25.55
CA GLN A 69 -28.98 20.45 26.57
C GLN A 69 -28.70 19.88 27.95
N ILE A 70 -27.79 20.49 28.70
CA ILE A 70 -27.32 20.04 30.00
C ILE A 70 -27.63 20.99 31.14
N GLY A 71 -28.13 22.18 30.85
CA GLY A 71 -28.46 23.19 31.85
C GLY A 71 -29.85 23.79 31.67
N ALA A 72 -30.31 24.50 32.66
CA ALA A 72 -31.62 25.17 32.65
C ALA A 72 -31.65 26.42 31.78
N SER A 73 -30.50 26.97 31.43
CA SER A 73 -30.37 28.17 30.60
C SER A 73 -30.13 27.82 29.13
N SER A 74 -30.64 28.68 28.24
CA SER A 74 -30.38 28.54 26.81
C SER A 74 -28.90 28.44 26.48
N ASN A 75 -28.54 27.59 25.51
CA ASN A 75 -27.18 27.36 25.03
C ASN A 75 -26.20 26.69 26.02
N GLN A 76 -26.72 26.07 27.08
CA GLN A 76 -25.88 25.19 27.93
C GLN A 76 -25.91 23.77 27.37
N THR A 77 -25.13 23.56 26.30
CA THR A 77 -25.10 22.29 25.58
C THR A 77 -23.70 21.65 25.62
N VAL A 78 -23.67 20.32 25.59
CA VAL A 78 -22.48 19.52 25.29
C VAL A 78 -22.63 19.01 23.86
N LYS A 79 -21.61 19.22 23.06
CA LYS A 79 -21.55 18.68 21.67
C LYS A 79 -20.85 17.33 21.68
N ALA A 80 -21.46 16.38 21.02
CA ALA A 80 -20.89 15.06 20.81
C ALA A 80 -20.84 14.69 19.34
N SER A 81 -19.77 14.03 18.95
CA SER A 81 -19.63 13.46 17.62
C SER A 81 -19.11 12.03 17.74
N ILE A 82 -19.61 11.15 16.90
CA ILE A 82 -19.17 9.77 16.80
C ILE A 82 -18.69 9.54 15.38
N GLY A 83 -17.44 9.09 15.22
CA GLY A 83 -16.89 8.76 13.91
C GLY A 83 -17.61 7.58 13.26
N ALA A 84 -17.54 7.50 11.93
CA ALA A 84 -18.06 6.37 11.18
C ALA A 84 -17.23 5.10 11.44
N THR A 85 -17.92 3.97 11.61
CA THR A 85 -17.29 2.66 11.83
C THR A 85 -17.52 1.68 10.69
N GLN A 86 -18.01 2.15 9.56
CA GLN A 86 -18.18 1.36 8.36
C GLN A 86 -16.81 0.91 7.81
N SER A 87 -16.77 -0.24 7.16
CA SER A 87 -15.53 -0.79 6.57
C SER A 87 -14.86 0.15 5.58
N SER A 88 -15.62 1.00 4.91
CA SER A 88 -15.09 2.02 3.99
C SER A 88 -14.50 3.25 4.69
N LYS A 89 -14.66 3.40 5.99
CA LYS A 89 -14.27 4.58 6.78
C LYS A 89 -13.21 4.30 7.84
N ILE A 90 -12.95 3.06 8.14
CA ILE A 90 -11.94 2.63 9.11
C ILE A 90 -10.82 1.84 8.43
N GLY A 91 -9.69 1.72 9.08
CA GLY A 91 -8.55 0.99 8.55
C GLY A 91 -7.80 1.74 7.46
N LEU A 92 -7.90 3.07 7.41
CA LEU A 92 -7.20 3.88 6.42
C LEU A 92 -5.70 3.67 6.55
N THR A 93 -5.14 2.99 5.56
CA THR A 93 -3.73 2.61 5.50
C THR A 93 -3.15 3.13 4.19
N ARG A 94 -2.02 3.80 4.28
CA ARG A 94 -1.29 4.29 3.11
C ARG A 94 -0.26 3.27 2.67
N PHE A 95 -0.29 2.92 1.40
CA PHE A 95 0.70 2.06 0.76
C PHE A 95 1.44 2.85 -0.33
N GLU A 96 2.74 2.76 -0.33
CA GLU A 96 3.59 3.35 -1.34
C GLU A 96 4.66 2.34 -1.75
N THR A 97 4.75 2.05 -3.03
CA THR A 97 5.76 1.15 -3.59
C THR A 97 6.59 1.90 -4.62
N GLY A 98 7.89 1.89 -4.41
CA GLY A 98 8.86 2.51 -5.30
C GLY A 98 9.00 1.78 -6.63
N SER A 99 9.71 2.36 -7.56
CA SER A 99 10.05 1.69 -8.81
C SER A 99 11.08 0.57 -8.57
N ARG A 100 11.18 -0.32 -9.54
CA ARG A 100 12.24 -1.33 -9.54
C ARG A 100 13.61 -0.67 -9.57
N ILE A 101 14.49 -1.16 -8.73
CA ILE A 101 15.85 -0.62 -8.56
C ILE A 101 16.79 -1.39 -9.49
N SER A 102 17.45 -0.68 -10.39
CA SER A 102 18.41 -1.25 -11.33
C SER A 102 19.86 -0.90 -11.01
N VAL A 103 20.07 0.04 -10.11
CA VAL A 103 21.41 0.49 -9.71
C VAL A 103 21.47 0.59 -8.19
N GLY A 104 22.44 -0.10 -7.60
CA GLY A 104 22.67 -0.05 -6.15
C GLY A 104 23.44 1.20 -5.72
N GLY A 105 23.67 1.32 -4.44
CA GLY A 105 24.45 2.40 -3.85
C GLY A 105 24.11 2.62 -2.38
N GLU A 106 24.85 3.51 -1.75
CA GLU A 106 24.55 3.95 -0.39
C GLU A 106 23.38 4.94 -0.40
N VAL A 107 22.42 4.72 0.45
CA VAL A 107 21.23 5.55 0.60
C VAL A 107 21.12 6.10 2.02
N GLN A 108 20.76 7.36 2.12
CA GLN A 108 20.33 8.01 3.34
C GLN A 108 18.86 8.33 3.22
N PHE A 109 18.05 7.75 4.08
CA PHE A 109 16.60 7.86 4.08
C PHE A 109 16.13 8.64 5.31
N THR A 110 15.21 9.58 5.11
CA THR A 110 14.63 10.40 6.17
C THR A 110 13.12 10.48 5.95
N LEU A 111 12.34 10.18 6.97
CA LEU A 111 10.90 10.45 7.01
C LEU A 111 10.68 11.88 7.50
N LYS A 112 10.01 12.67 6.67
CA LYS A 112 9.66 14.05 7.00
C LYS A 112 8.35 14.09 7.77
N ASN A 113 8.32 14.94 8.80
CA ASN A 113 7.09 15.23 9.55
C ASN A 113 6.35 13.97 10.04
N TYR A 114 7.07 12.95 10.50
CA TYR A 114 6.46 11.66 10.85
C TYR A 114 5.39 11.78 11.95
N ASN A 115 5.54 12.74 12.83
CA ASN A 115 4.58 13.08 13.89
C ASN A 115 3.85 14.42 13.66
N GLY A 116 3.99 15.00 12.48
CA GLY A 116 3.47 16.33 12.13
C GLY A 116 4.44 17.48 12.39
N ILE A 117 5.58 17.25 13.02
CA ILE A 117 6.56 18.29 13.40
C ILE A 117 7.99 17.86 13.07
N ASP A 118 8.38 16.66 13.51
CA ASP A 118 9.77 16.20 13.48
C ASP A 118 10.06 15.33 12.26
N ASP A 119 11.33 15.33 11.87
CA ASP A 119 11.88 14.42 10.87
C ASP A 119 12.60 13.27 11.56
N PHE A 120 12.50 12.07 10.98
CA PHE A 120 13.25 10.91 11.46
C PHE A 120 14.28 10.47 10.41
N LYS A 121 15.55 10.53 10.77
CA LYS A 121 16.67 10.13 9.92
C LYS A 121 17.11 8.72 10.27
N PHE A 122 17.02 7.81 9.29
CA PHE A 122 17.48 6.43 9.45
C PHE A 122 18.99 6.32 9.26
N GLN A 123 19.56 5.22 9.72
CA GLN A 123 20.95 4.88 9.45
C GLN A 123 21.16 4.68 7.93
N LYS A 124 22.35 4.97 7.48
CA LYS A 124 22.73 4.71 6.09
C LYS A 124 22.70 3.23 5.79
N VAL A 125 22.18 2.87 4.63
CA VAL A 125 22.11 1.49 4.14
C VAL A 125 22.70 1.42 2.74
N VAL A 126 23.43 0.35 2.47
CA VAL A 126 23.99 0.07 1.15
C VAL A 126 23.06 -0.90 0.42
N ILE A 127 22.64 -0.53 -0.78
CA ILE A 127 21.88 -1.40 -1.68
C ILE A 127 22.88 -2.08 -2.61
N SER A 128 23.07 -3.37 -2.39
CA SER A 128 24.03 -4.18 -3.17
C SER A 128 23.62 -5.66 -3.19
N THR A 129 24.48 -6.49 -3.75
CA THR A 129 24.31 -7.96 -3.80
C THR A 129 25.02 -8.67 -2.65
N SER A 130 25.69 -7.95 -1.76
CA SER A 130 26.45 -8.51 -0.65
C SER A 130 25.55 -8.88 0.53
N VAL A 131 26.02 -9.79 1.37
CA VAL A 131 25.34 -10.18 2.60
C VAL A 131 25.17 -8.97 3.52
N GLY A 132 23.97 -8.84 4.13
CA GLY A 132 23.67 -7.75 5.05
C GLY A 132 23.42 -6.40 4.38
N THR A 133 23.24 -6.38 3.08
CA THR A 133 22.92 -5.19 2.29
C THR A 133 21.60 -5.36 1.53
N GLY A 134 21.20 -4.33 0.79
CA GLY A 134 19.99 -4.36 -0.03
C GLY A 134 18.74 -3.92 0.70
N LEU A 135 17.59 -4.14 0.07
CA LEU A 135 16.30 -3.73 0.62
C LEU A 135 15.93 -4.44 1.93
N GLY A 136 16.46 -5.65 2.15
CA GLY A 136 16.28 -6.35 3.42
C GLY A 136 16.88 -5.59 4.59
N ALA A 137 18.11 -5.09 4.44
CA ALA A 137 18.76 -4.28 5.46
C ALA A 137 18.02 -2.95 5.70
N LEU A 138 17.54 -2.31 4.64
CA LEU A 138 16.75 -1.08 4.74
C LEU A 138 15.40 -1.33 5.41
N ALA A 139 14.70 -2.39 5.03
CA ALA A 139 13.43 -2.76 5.64
C ALA A 139 13.60 -3.05 7.14
N ASP A 140 14.64 -3.74 7.54
CA ASP A 140 14.95 -4.00 8.94
C ASP A 140 15.20 -2.70 9.71
N GLU A 141 15.94 -1.75 9.13
CA GLU A 141 16.19 -0.44 9.73
C GLU A 141 14.90 0.37 9.88
N ILE A 142 14.03 0.38 8.88
CA ILE A 142 12.74 1.06 8.96
C ILE A 142 11.83 0.39 9.99
N ASN A 143 11.73 -0.94 9.97
CA ASN A 143 10.84 -1.69 10.85
C ASN A 143 11.28 -1.67 12.32
N LYS A 144 12.57 -1.57 12.58
CA LYS A 144 13.12 -1.38 13.91
C LYS A 144 12.59 -0.12 14.61
N ASN A 145 12.28 0.90 13.83
CA ASN A 145 11.77 2.18 14.31
C ASN A 145 10.26 2.37 14.02
N ALA A 146 9.56 1.32 13.62
CA ALA A 146 8.16 1.40 13.21
C ALA A 146 7.23 1.90 14.31
N ASP A 147 7.49 1.53 15.57
CA ASP A 147 6.70 1.98 16.72
C ASP A 147 6.75 3.50 16.90
N LYS A 148 7.88 4.11 16.56
CA LYS A 148 8.06 5.55 16.67
C LYS A 148 7.52 6.29 15.44
N THR A 149 7.81 5.79 14.26
CA THR A 149 7.51 6.48 12.99
C THR A 149 6.13 6.17 12.43
N GLY A 150 5.54 5.04 12.82
CA GLY A 150 4.29 4.55 12.25
C GLY A 150 4.43 4.02 10.82
N VAL A 151 5.65 3.90 10.31
CA VAL A 151 5.93 3.42 8.96
C VAL A 151 6.63 2.07 9.03
N ARG A 152 6.12 1.11 8.27
CA ARG A 152 6.74 -0.20 8.07
C ARG A 152 7.16 -0.37 6.63
N ALA A 153 8.14 -1.22 6.41
CA ALA A 153 8.68 -1.53 5.10
C ALA A 153 8.64 -3.03 4.82
N THR A 154 8.31 -3.35 3.59
CA THR A 154 8.48 -4.68 3.02
C THR A 154 9.20 -4.55 1.70
N PHE A 155 9.73 -5.64 1.19
CA PHE A 155 10.44 -5.64 -0.08
C PHE A 155 10.09 -6.87 -0.89
N THR A 156 10.30 -6.77 -2.19
CA THR A 156 10.25 -7.90 -3.12
C THR A 156 11.43 -7.80 -4.05
N VAL A 157 12.31 -8.78 -4.00
CA VAL A 157 13.45 -8.89 -4.91
C VAL A 157 13.30 -10.18 -5.69
N GLU A 158 12.70 -10.07 -6.85
CA GLU A 158 12.41 -11.19 -7.75
C GLU A 158 12.76 -10.84 -9.19
N THR A 159 13.42 -11.76 -9.85
CA THR A 159 13.66 -11.70 -11.29
C THR A 159 12.93 -12.86 -11.96
N ARG A 160 11.99 -12.55 -12.83
CA ARG A 160 11.14 -13.53 -13.51
C ARG A 160 11.41 -13.53 -15.02
N GLY A 161 11.50 -14.71 -15.61
CA GLY A 161 11.57 -14.85 -17.06
C GLY A 161 10.31 -14.33 -17.76
N MET A 162 10.46 -13.78 -18.93
CA MET A 162 9.34 -13.28 -19.75
C MET A 162 8.51 -14.39 -20.36
N GLY A 163 9.08 -15.58 -20.53
CA GLY A 163 8.42 -16.75 -21.11
C GLY A 163 8.76 -18.03 -20.36
N ALA A 164 8.03 -19.10 -20.66
CA ALA A 164 8.33 -20.42 -20.13
C ALA A 164 9.73 -20.87 -20.54
N VAL A 165 10.43 -21.53 -19.63
CA VAL A 165 11.79 -22.02 -19.88
C VAL A 165 11.81 -22.96 -21.08
N ARG A 166 12.73 -22.71 -21.98
CA ARG A 166 13.05 -23.56 -23.14
C ARG A 166 14.44 -24.16 -23.00
N GLU A 167 14.73 -25.11 -23.85
CA GLU A 167 16.06 -25.66 -23.95
C GLU A 167 17.12 -24.56 -24.16
N GLY A 168 18.21 -24.64 -23.42
CA GLY A 168 19.30 -23.68 -23.49
C GLY A 168 20.54 -24.12 -22.74
N THR A 169 21.57 -23.29 -22.84
CA THR A 169 22.87 -23.53 -22.21
C THR A 169 23.40 -22.22 -21.65
N THR A 170 23.86 -22.25 -20.42
CA THR A 170 24.56 -21.10 -19.80
C THR A 170 26.01 -21.02 -20.28
N SER A 171 26.62 -19.84 -20.19
CA SER A 171 28.02 -19.66 -20.50
C SER A 171 28.94 -20.20 -19.41
N ASN A 172 30.23 -20.39 -19.73
CA ASN A 172 31.23 -20.82 -18.75
C ASN A 172 31.44 -19.82 -17.61
N ASN A 173 31.19 -18.54 -17.89
CA ASN A 173 31.32 -17.46 -16.92
C ASN A 173 29.98 -17.08 -16.27
N PHE A 174 28.97 -17.92 -16.44
CA PHE A 174 27.66 -17.71 -15.78
C PHE A 174 27.86 -17.68 -14.26
N ALA A 175 27.42 -16.59 -13.64
CA ALA A 175 27.51 -16.37 -12.21
C ALA A 175 26.31 -15.59 -11.71
N ILE A 176 25.99 -15.76 -10.44
CA ILE A 176 24.97 -14.97 -9.73
C ILE A 176 25.64 -14.36 -8.51
N ASN A 177 25.50 -13.04 -8.35
CA ASN A 177 26.08 -12.28 -7.25
C ASN A 177 27.58 -12.54 -7.03
N GLY A 178 28.33 -12.68 -8.12
CA GLY A 178 29.76 -12.95 -8.08
C GLY A 178 30.16 -14.40 -7.82
N VAL A 179 29.20 -15.28 -7.60
CA VAL A 179 29.45 -16.73 -7.40
C VAL A 179 29.31 -17.45 -8.73
N GLN A 180 30.40 -18.01 -9.22
CA GLN A 180 30.41 -18.71 -10.51
C GLN A 180 29.66 -20.04 -10.42
N ILE A 181 28.74 -20.25 -11.36
CA ILE A 181 27.98 -21.50 -11.54
C ILE A 181 28.55 -22.28 -12.73
N GLY A 182 28.93 -21.57 -13.79
CA GLY A 182 29.51 -22.17 -14.99
C GLY A 182 28.47 -22.67 -15.98
N LYS A 183 28.91 -23.54 -16.88
CA LYS A 183 28.08 -24.06 -17.96
C LYS A 183 27.05 -25.07 -17.44
N VAL A 184 25.78 -24.81 -17.74
CA VAL A 184 24.64 -25.70 -17.43
C VAL A 184 23.81 -25.89 -18.69
N GLU A 185 23.52 -27.12 -19.04
CA GLU A 185 22.58 -27.47 -20.12
C GLU A 185 21.23 -27.84 -19.52
N TYR A 186 20.19 -27.11 -19.90
CA TYR A 186 18.85 -27.32 -19.41
C TYR A 186 17.85 -27.53 -20.55
N LYS A 187 16.80 -28.26 -20.25
CA LYS A 187 15.76 -28.67 -21.20
C LYS A 187 14.51 -27.80 -21.08
N ASP A 188 13.56 -27.98 -21.98
CA ASP A 188 12.25 -27.32 -21.92
C ASP A 188 11.61 -27.49 -20.55
N GLY A 189 11.14 -26.38 -19.96
CA GLY A 189 10.54 -26.35 -18.63
C GLY A 189 11.51 -26.71 -17.51
N ASP A 190 12.82 -26.71 -17.78
CA ASP A 190 13.85 -27.25 -16.89
C ASP A 190 13.49 -28.67 -16.40
N SER A 191 12.99 -29.51 -17.32
CA SER A 191 12.50 -30.86 -16.99
C SER A 191 13.57 -31.79 -16.42
N ASN A 192 14.85 -31.52 -16.72
CA ASN A 192 15.98 -32.21 -16.11
C ASN A 192 16.40 -31.59 -14.76
N GLY A 193 15.77 -30.49 -14.33
CA GLY A 193 16.10 -29.79 -13.10
C GLY A 193 17.49 -29.16 -13.05
N ALA A 194 18.20 -29.13 -14.17
CA ALA A 194 19.62 -28.75 -14.18
C ALA A 194 19.84 -27.28 -13.83
N LEU A 195 19.04 -26.37 -14.40
CA LEU A 195 19.21 -24.94 -14.17
C LEU A 195 18.84 -24.56 -12.73
N VAL A 196 17.68 -24.97 -12.26
CA VAL A 196 17.20 -24.68 -10.90
C VAL A 196 18.15 -25.30 -9.86
N SER A 197 18.57 -26.57 -10.05
CA SER A 197 19.49 -27.21 -9.12
C SER A 197 20.87 -26.56 -9.09
N ALA A 198 21.39 -26.13 -10.24
CA ALA A 198 22.70 -25.45 -10.30
C ALA A 198 22.67 -24.12 -9.56
N ILE A 199 21.63 -23.32 -9.74
CA ILE A 199 21.45 -22.05 -9.03
C ILE A 199 21.26 -22.29 -7.52
N ASN A 200 20.41 -23.22 -7.15
CA ASN A 200 20.12 -23.52 -5.75
C ASN A 200 21.29 -24.17 -5.01
N SER A 201 22.22 -24.79 -5.71
CA SER A 201 23.44 -25.35 -5.08
C SER A 201 24.31 -24.29 -4.40
N VAL A 202 24.23 -23.06 -4.84
CA VAL A 202 25.00 -21.92 -4.31
C VAL A 202 24.10 -20.87 -3.62
N LYS A 203 22.84 -21.19 -3.36
CA LYS A 203 21.87 -20.25 -2.80
C LYS A 203 22.28 -19.67 -1.43
N ASP A 204 22.95 -20.45 -0.60
CA ASP A 204 23.38 -19.98 0.72
C ASP A 204 24.44 -18.88 0.62
N THR A 205 25.24 -18.91 -0.43
CA THR A 205 26.26 -17.88 -0.68
C THR A 205 25.70 -16.70 -1.47
N THR A 206 24.88 -16.96 -2.48
CA THR A 206 24.31 -15.93 -3.35
C THR A 206 23.13 -15.22 -2.73
N GLY A 207 22.39 -15.88 -1.85
CA GLY A 207 21.10 -15.43 -1.34
C GLY A 207 19.97 -15.55 -2.35
N VAL A 208 20.21 -16.16 -3.51
CA VAL A 208 19.25 -16.27 -4.62
C VAL A 208 18.76 -17.72 -4.72
N GLU A 209 17.46 -17.89 -4.65
CA GLU A 209 16.78 -19.16 -4.86
C GLU A 209 16.09 -19.17 -6.21
N ALA A 210 16.24 -20.26 -6.94
CA ALA A 210 15.56 -20.47 -8.21
C ALA A 210 14.39 -21.43 -8.08
N SER A 211 13.35 -21.15 -8.84
CA SER A 211 12.18 -22.02 -9.01
C SER A 211 11.55 -21.82 -10.39
N ILE A 212 10.66 -22.72 -10.75
CA ILE A 212 9.80 -22.57 -11.94
C ILE A 212 8.40 -22.26 -11.45
N ASP A 213 7.80 -21.20 -11.98
CA ASP A 213 6.45 -20.81 -11.61
C ASP A 213 5.36 -21.66 -12.32
N GLU A 214 4.10 -21.38 -12.00
CA GLU A 214 2.94 -22.08 -12.56
C GLU A 214 2.83 -21.96 -14.10
N ASN A 215 3.44 -20.91 -14.67
CA ASN A 215 3.48 -20.66 -16.11
C ASN A 215 4.75 -21.20 -16.78
N GLY A 216 5.54 -21.96 -16.05
CA GLY A 216 6.80 -22.52 -16.54
C GLY A 216 7.94 -21.51 -16.64
N LYS A 217 7.79 -20.32 -16.08
CA LYS A 217 8.82 -19.29 -16.12
C LYS A 217 9.84 -19.47 -15.00
N LEU A 218 11.09 -19.14 -15.28
CA LEU A 218 12.12 -19.09 -14.25
C LEU A 218 11.88 -17.93 -13.30
N LEU A 219 11.88 -18.21 -12.02
CA LEU A 219 11.77 -17.23 -10.95
C LEU A 219 13.02 -17.28 -10.07
N LEU A 220 13.73 -16.17 -9.99
CA LEU A 220 14.83 -15.96 -9.06
C LEU A 220 14.38 -15.05 -7.94
N THR A 221 14.51 -15.50 -6.70
CA THR A 221 14.06 -14.77 -5.51
C THR A 221 15.21 -14.57 -4.54
N SER A 222 15.35 -13.36 -4.03
CA SER A 222 16.25 -13.03 -2.93
C SER A 222 15.42 -12.86 -1.64
N ARG A 223 15.52 -13.82 -0.73
CA ARG A 223 14.72 -13.81 0.50
C ARG A 223 15.25 -12.85 1.55
N ASP A 224 16.54 -12.63 1.58
CA ASP A 224 17.20 -11.70 2.51
C ASP A 224 17.23 -10.25 2.02
N GLY A 225 16.70 -10.00 0.81
CA GLY A 225 16.54 -8.65 0.26
C GLY A 225 17.79 -8.09 -0.42
N ARG A 226 18.89 -8.85 -0.50
CA ARG A 226 20.03 -8.41 -1.33
C ARG A 226 19.65 -8.44 -2.81
N GLY A 227 20.38 -7.69 -3.63
CA GLY A 227 20.15 -7.66 -5.08
C GLY A 227 20.41 -9.00 -5.76
N ILE A 228 19.85 -9.16 -6.95
CA ILE A 228 20.12 -10.27 -7.85
C ILE A 228 20.87 -9.74 -9.06
N LYS A 229 22.10 -10.17 -9.24
CA LYS A 229 22.93 -9.82 -10.38
C LYS A 229 23.33 -11.07 -11.14
N ILE A 230 22.89 -11.16 -12.40
CA ILE A 230 23.23 -12.24 -13.30
C ILE A 230 24.42 -11.81 -14.13
N GLU A 231 25.52 -12.53 -14.04
CA GLU A 231 26.74 -12.30 -14.80
C GLU A 231 26.92 -13.42 -15.83
N GLY A 232 27.53 -13.08 -16.95
CA GLY A 232 27.64 -14.01 -18.07
C GLY A 232 26.29 -14.17 -18.80
N ASP A 233 26.11 -15.32 -19.45
CA ASP A 233 24.91 -15.63 -20.19
C ASP A 233 24.16 -16.80 -19.54
N ILE A 234 22.94 -16.54 -19.11
CA ILE A 234 22.03 -17.56 -18.56
C ILE A 234 21.39 -18.43 -19.67
N GLY A 235 21.56 -18.04 -20.91
CA GLY A 235 20.96 -18.73 -22.05
C GLY A 235 19.60 -18.13 -22.44
N ARG A 236 19.31 -18.18 -23.72
CA ARG A 236 18.06 -17.63 -24.28
C ARG A 236 16.82 -18.36 -23.78
N GLY A 237 16.96 -19.64 -23.43
CA GLY A 237 15.86 -20.47 -22.96
C GLY A 237 15.31 -20.04 -21.61
N ALA A 238 16.05 -19.30 -20.82
CA ALA A 238 15.57 -18.77 -19.55
C ALA A 238 14.68 -17.52 -19.70
N PHE A 239 14.69 -16.87 -20.84
CA PHE A 239 13.90 -15.67 -21.15
C PHE A 239 14.09 -14.51 -20.18
N ILE A 240 15.24 -14.39 -19.58
CA ILE A 240 15.56 -13.24 -18.71
C ILE A 240 15.75 -11.99 -19.60
N ASN A 241 15.00 -10.95 -19.27
CA ASN A 241 15.17 -9.67 -19.92
C ASN A 241 16.59 -9.13 -19.64
N PRO A 242 17.36 -8.75 -20.66
CA PRO A 242 18.70 -8.18 -20.46
C PRO A 242 18.74 -6.98 -19.51
N ASN A 243 17.67 -6.18 -19.48
CA ASN A 243 17.56 -5.05 -18.56
C ASN A 243 17.24 -5.46 -17.12
N MET A 244 16.94 -6.74 -16.88
CA MET A 244 16.66 -7.30 -15.57
C MET A 244 17.81 -8.13 -14.99
N LYS A 245 18.96 -8.17 -15.66
CA LYS A 245 20.15 -8.89 -15.16
C LYS A 245 20.65 -8.35 -13.84
N GLU A 246 20.42 -7.07 -13.58
CA GLU A 246 20.73 -6.43 -12.31
C GLU A 246 19.41 -5.90 -11.72
N ASN A 247 19.00 -6.46 -10.61
CA ASN A 247 17.73 -6.18 -9.98
C ASN A 247 17.87 -6.15 -8.45
N TYR A 248 17.64 -5.01 -7.85
CA TYR A 248 17.68 -4.84 -6.41
C TYR A 248 16.27 -4.83 -5.79
N GLY A 249 15.26 -5.05 -6.59
CA GLY A 249 13.88 -5.21 -6.16
C GLY A 249 13.09 -3.92 -6.05
N ARG A 250 12.01 -4.02 -5.32
CA ARG A 250 11.09 -2.91 -5.04
C ARG A 250 10.83 -2.81 -3.55
N LEU A 251 10.85 -1.60 -3.04
CA LEU A 251 10.53 -1.28 -1.65
C LEU A 251 9.07 -0.86 -1.53
N SER A 252 8.35 -1.43 -0.59
CA SER A 252 6.98 -1.04 -0.25
C SER A 252 6.94 -0.48 1.17
N LEU A 253 6.32 0.69 1.32
CA LEU A 253 6.13 1.38 2.60
C LEU A 253 4.66 1.38 2.97
N VAL A 254 4.39 1.19 4.24
CA VAL A 254 3.04 1.17 4.82
C VAL A 254 2.98 2.14 5.98
N LYS A 255 1.98 3.00 5.99
CA LYS A 255 1.71 3.93 7.07
C LYS A 255 0.26 3.78 7.55
N ASN A 256 0.08 3.61 8.84
CA ASN A 256 -1.22 3.22 9.41
C ASN A 256 -2.18 4.39 9.68
N ASP A 257 -1.85 5.59 9.28
CA ASP A 257 -2.72 6.77 9.47
C ASP A 257 -3.40 7.24 8.17
N GLY A 258 -3.17 6.55 7.07
CA GLY A 258 -3.71 6.89 5.75
C GLY A 258 -3.13 8.16 5.12
N LYS A 259 -2.19 8.82 5.78
CA LYS A 259 -1.56 10.05 5.29
C LYS A 259 -0.38 9.74 4.39
N ASP A 260 -0.03 10.68 3.54
CA ASP A 260 1.14 10.56 2.66
C ASP A 260 2.43 10.35 3.43
N ILE A 261 3.29 9.51 2.86
CA ILE A 261 4.62 9.26 3.39
C ILE A 261 5.57 10.25 2.74
N LEU A 262 6.02 11.23 3.51
CA LEU A 262 6.95 12.25 3.03
C LEU A 262 8.39 11.79 3.25
N ILE A 263 9.14 11.71 2.17
CA ILE A 263 10.48 11.15 2.14
C ILE A 263 11.48 12.20 1.66
N SER A 264 12.64 12.22 2.29
CA SER A 264 13.80 12.95 1.81
C SER A 264 15.08 12.14 2.06
N GLY A 265 16.17 12.57 1.48
CA GLY A 265 17.45 11.91 1.67
C GLY A 265 18.38 12.04 0.48
N THR A 266 19.45 11.27 0.50
CA THR A 266 20.44 11.21 -0.58
C THR A 266 20.35 9.87 -1.29
N ASN A 267 20.50 9.90 -2.61
CA ASN A 267 20.47 8.72 -3.48
C ASN A 267 19.18 7.89 -3.35
N LEU A 268 18.04 8.56 -3.24
CA LEU A 268 16.74 7.89 -3.11
C LEU A 268 16.37 7.02 -4.32
N SER A 269 17.01 7.23 -5.47
CA SER A 269 16.86 6.36 -6.63
C SER A 269 17.36 4.93 -6.39
N ALA A 270 18.32 4.76 -5.49
CA ALA A 270 18.79 3.42 -5.10
C ALA A 270 17.74 2.61 -4.30
N ILE A 271 16.65 3.24 -3.88
CA ILE A 271 15.49 2.59 -3.24
C ILE A 271 14.20 2.77 -4.03
N GLY A 272 14.28 3.32 -5.23
CA GLY A 272 13.14 3.50 -6.11
C GLY A 272 12.24 4.69 -5.81
N PHE A 273 12.65 5.61 -4.93
CA PHE A 273 11.92 6.79 -4.51
C PHE A 273 12.56 8.12 -4.91
N GLY A 274 13.50 8.10 -5.85
CA GLY A 274 14.10 9.31 -6.39
C GLY A 274 13.15 10.10 -7.28
N THR A 275 13.52 11.34 -7.60
CA THR A 275 12.68 12.28 -8.36
C THR A 275 12.29 11.79 -9.77
N GLY A 276 13.10 10.92 -10.36
CA GLY A 276 12.81 10.31 -11.67
C GLY A 276 12.12 8.96 -11.60
N ASN A 277 11.81 8.47 -10.41
CA ASN A 277 11.21 7.16 -10.24
C ASN A 277 9.68 7.22 -10.29
N MET A 278 9.08 6.16 -10.81
CA MET A 278 7.65 5.97 -10.75
C MET A 278 7.26 5.30 -9.44
N ILE A 279 6.51 6.01 -8.63
CA ILE A 279 6.03 5.53 -7.34
C ILE A 279 4.54 5.26 -7.46
N SER A 280 4.10 4.08 -7.03
CA SER A 280 2.69 3.76 -6.91
C SER A 280 2.22 4.04 -5.50
N GLN A 281 1.11 4.74 -5.35
CA GLN A 281 0.58 5.18 -4.07
C GLN A 281 -0.91 4.89 -4.00
N ALA A 282 -1.37 4.43 -2.85
CA ALA A 282 -2.78 4.25 -2.57
C ALA A 282 -3.07 4.39 -1.08
N SER A 283 -4.20 5.00 -0.76
CA SER A 283 -4.78 4.92 0.58
C SER A 283 -5.99 4.01 0.50
N VAL A 284 -5.99 2.97 1.30
CA VAL A 284 -7.03 1.94 1.30
C VAL A 284 -7.74 1.91 2.65
N SER A 285 -8.96 1.42 2.65
CA SER A 285 -9.74 1.16 3.86
C SER A 285 -9.89 -0.35 4.09
N LEU A 286 -10.53 -0.74 5.17
CA LEU A 286 -10.82 -2.14 5.44
C LEU A 286 -11.63 -2.82 4.32
N ARG A 287 -12.43 -2.05 3.59
CA ARG A 287 -13.22 -2.53 2.46
C ARG A 287 -12.39 -3.22 1.38
N GLU A 288 -11.16 -2.75 1.11
CA GLU A 288 -10.27 -3.35 0.11
C GLU A 288 -9.79 -4.75 0.50
N SER A 289 -9.96 -5.15 1.75
CA SER A 289 -9.71 -6.52 2.20
C SER A 289 -10.70 -7.56 1.66
N LYS A 290 -11.74 -7.15 0.93
CA LYS A 290 -12.70 -8.05 0.25
C LYS A 290 -12.10 -8.84 -0.92
N GLY A 291 -10.96 -8.46 -1.42
CA GLY A 291 -10.20 -9.27 -2.36
C GLY A 291 -10.14 -8.77 -3.79
N GLN A 292 -11.02 -7.88 -4.21
CA GLN A 292 -10.96 -7.27 -5.54
C GLN A 292 -10.53 -5.82 -5.43
N ILE A 293 -9.41 -5.50 -6.06
CA ILE A 293 -8.84 -4.15 -6.06
C ILE A 293 -8.35 -3.77 -7.45
N ASP A 294 -8.28 -2.48 -7.68
CA ASP A 294 -7.72 -1.88 -8.88
C ASP A 294 -6.22 -2.23 -9.00
N ALA A 295 -5.74 -2.44 -10.21
CA ALA A 295 -4.34 -2.74 -10.51
C ALA A 295 -3.36 -1.71 -9.94
N ASN A 296 -3.74 -0.44 -9.87
CA ASN A 296 -2.95 0.57 -9.21
C ASN A 296 -2.79 0.36 -7.72
N VAL A 297 -3.88 0.01 -7.07
CA VAL A 297 -3.89 -0.28 -5.64
C VAL A 297 -3.05 -1.53 -5.38
N ALA A 298 -3.19 -2.55 -6.21
CA ALA A 298 -2.38 -3.77 -6.15
C ALA A 298 -0.88 -3.47 -6.30
N ASP A 299 -0.51 -2.60 -7.24
CA ASP A 299 0.88 -2.19 -7.42
C ASP A 299 1.39 -1.36 -6.22
N ALA A 300 0.58 -0.45 -5.71
CA ALA A 300 0.92 0.34 -4.52
C ALA A 300 1.09 -0.53 -3.26
N MET A 301 0.34 -1.60 -3.16
CA MET A 301 0.45 -2.58 -2.06
C MET A 301 1.65 -3.53 -2.22
N GLY A 302 2.39 -3.43 -3.30
CA GLY A 302 3.60 -4.23 -3.53
C GLY A 302 3.32 -5.63 -4.09
N PHE A 303 2.17 -5.88 -4.70
CA PHE A 303 1.83 -7.19 -5.27
C PHE A 303 2.51 -7.46 -6.61
N ASN A 304 3.10 -6.45 -7.22
CA ASN A 304 3.83 -6.57 -8.47
C ASN A 304 5.34 -6.46 -8.23
N SER A 305 6.04 -7.57 -8.38
CA SER A 305 7.48 -7.63 -8.17
C SER A 305 8.31 -7.16 -9.38
N ALA A 306 7.71 -7.18 -10.57
CA ALA A 306 8.46 -7.16 -11.81
C ALA A 306 8.72 -5.77 -12.36
N ASN A 307 8.00 -4.75 -11.92
CA ASN A 307 7.92 -3.50 -12.65
C ASN A 307 8.23 -2.24 -11.86
N LYS A 308 8.30 -1.24 -12.60
CA LYS A 308 8.66 0.13 -12.37
C LYS A 308 7.57 0.96 -11.73
N GLY A 309 6.57 0.40 -11.14
CA GLY A 309 5.32 1.05 -10.92
C GLY A 309 4.37 0.66 -12.04
N ASN A 310 3.15 1.00 -11.89
CA ASN A 310 2.10 0.56 -12.78
C ASN A 310 2.10 1.29 -14.13
N ILE A 311 1.30 0.84 -15.04
CA ILE A 311 0.71 1.69 -16.04
C ILE A 311 1.56 1.99 -17.24
N LEU A 312 2.24 1.05 -17.70
CA LEU A 312 2.91 1.24 -18.99
C LEU A 312 2.02 0.87 -20.18
N GLY A 313 1.11 -0.06 -19.99
CA GLY A 313 0.34 -0.60 -21.10
C GLY A 313 -0.88 0.20 -21.53
N GLY A 314 -1.53 0.89 -20.63
CA GLY A 314 -2.71 1.69 -20.94
C GLY A 314 -2.50 2.86 -21.86
N TYR A 315 -1.31 3.08 -22.20
CA TYR A 315 -0.85 4.19 -22.94
C TYR A 315 -1.17 4.29 -24.35
N SER A 316 -1.27 3.20 -25.01
CA SER A 316 -1.74 3.19 -26.39
C SER A 316 -3.13 3.83 -26.52
N SER A 317 -3.90 3.83 -25.45
CA SER A 317 -5.20 4.46 -25.41
C SER A 317 -5.18 5.98 -25.27
N ILE A 318 -4.06 6.56 -24.90
CA ILE A 318 -3.84 8.02 -24.90
C ILE A 318 -2.86 8.47 -25.97
N SER A 319 -2.50 7.59 -26.87
CA SER A 319 -1.74 8.02 -28.04
C SER A 319 -2.50 9.15 -28.73
N GLY A 320 -1.82 10.19 -29.07
CA GLY A 320 -2.45 11.39 -29.59
C GLY A 320 -2.63 12.51 -28.56
N TYR A 321 -2.53 12.22 -27.29
CA TYR A 321 -2.78 13.23 -26.29
C TYR A 321 -1.69 14.23 -26.08
N MET A 322 -0.51 13.87 -26.26
CA MET A 322 0.53 14.66 -25.65
C MET A 322 1.78 14.79 -26.50
N SER A 323 1.66 15.01 -27.77
CA SER A 323 2.85 15.23 -28.58
C SER A 323 3.50 16.60 -28.37
N SER A 324 2.78 17.54 -27.86
CA SER A 324 3.33 18.79 -27.37
C SER A 324 2.36 19.40 -26.38
N ALA A 325 2.87 19.99 -25.37
CA ALA A 325 2.11 20.83 -24.48
C ALA A 325 1.72 22.15 -25.11
N GLY A 326 1.79 22.20 -26.41
CA GLY A 326 1.36 23.38 -27.10
C GLY A 326 -0.13 23.65 -26.85
N SER A 327 -0.57 24.76 -27.33
CA SER A 327 -1.89 25.32 -27.20
C SER A 327 -3.10 24.43 -27.47
N GLY A 328 -2.87 23.16 -27.81
CA GLY A 328 -3.93 22.20 -28.03
C GLY A 328 -4.33 21.34 -26.85
N PHE A 329 -3.80 21.62 -25.68
CA PHE A 329 -4.09 20.87 -24.48
C PHE A 329 -4.89 21.75 -23.53
N SER A 330 -6.14 21.47 -23.34
CA SER A 330 -6.98 22.17 -22.41
C SER A 330 -7.64 21.23 -21.44
N SER A 331 -7.84 21.71 -20.23
CA SER A 331 -8.39 20.97 -19.11
C SER A 331 -9.81 21.39 -18.80
N GLY A 332 -10.59 21.71 -19.76
CA GLY A 332 -12.00 21.98 -19.55
C GLY A 332 -12.78 20.73 -19.15
N SER A 333 -14.07 20.81 -19.17
CA SER A 333 -14.99 19.68 -18.91
C SER A 333 -14.80 18.50 -19.87
N GLY A 334 -13.97 18.63 -20.83
CA GLY A 334 -13.47 17.61 -21.72
C GLY A 334 -12.01 17.83 -21.95
N TYR A 335 -11.28 16.77 -22.01
CA TYR A 335 -9.89 16.81 -22.35
C TYR A 335 -9.75 17.14 -23.83
N SER A 336 -9.43 18.35 -24.15
CA SER A 336 -9.22 18.74 -25.55
C SER A 336 -7.78 18.47 -25.95
N ILE A 337 -7.62 17.59 -26.91
CA ILE A 337 -6.32 17.25 -27.44
C ILE A 337 -6.25 17.74 -28.85
N GLY A 338 -5.24 18.48 -29.14
CA GLY A 338 -4.97 18.87 -30.48
C GLY A 338 -4.77 17.66 -31.41
N SER A 339 -5.21 17.77 -32.62
CA SER A 339 -4.95 16.75 -33.64
C SER A 339 -3.46 16.44 -33.76
N ASN A 340 -3.12 15.20 -34.06
CA ASN A 340 -1.75 14.71 -34.22
C ASN A 340 -0.88 14.71 -32.95
N LYS A 341 -1.50 14.67 -31.80
CA LYS A 341 -0.77 14.47 -30.55
C LYS A 341 -0.52 12.99 -30.33
N ASN A 342 0.68 12.57 -30.49
CA ASN A 342 1.08 11.19 -30.21
C ASN A 342 1.95 11.15 -28.95
N TYR A 343 1.53 10.34 -27.99
CA TYR A 343 2.19 10.31 -26.72
C TYR A 343 2.64 8.93 -26.28
N SER A 344 3.02 8.13 -27.23
CA SER A 344 3.41 6.76 -26.98
C SER A 344 4.68 6.60 -26.15
N THR A 345 5.47 7.65 -26.02
CA THR A 345 6.76 7.58 -25.33
C THR A 345 6.77 8.16 -23.92
N GLY A 346 5.78 8.92 -23.56
CA GLY A 346 5.72 9.63 -22.28
C GLY A 346 5.24 8.81 -21.07
N PHE A 347 4.92 7.66 -21.32
CA PHE A 347 4.23 6.81 -20.45
C PHE A 347 4.85 6.39 -19.20
N ALA A 348 6.13 6.33 -19.18
CA ALA A 348 6.85 5.91 -17.99
C ALA A 348 6.47 6.70 -16.73
N ASN A 349 5.91 7.86 -16.92
CA ASN A 349 5.61 8.79 -15.84
C ASN A 349 4.14 8.80 -15.40
N VAL A 350 3.28 8.00 -16.00
CA VAL A 350 1.84 8.05 -15.69
C VAL A 350 1.55 7.63 -14.26
N ALA A 351 2.34 6.72 -13.71
CA ALA A 351 2.15 6.31 -12.33
C ALA A 351 2.26 7.50 -11.36
N ALA A 352 3.16 8.42 -11.63
CA ALA A 352 3.32 9.61 -10.80
C ALA A 352 2.16 10.60 -10.94
N MET A 353 1.40 10.53 -12.02
CA MET A 353 0.26 11.43 -12.22
C MET A 353 -0.83 11.29 -11.18
N SER A 354 -0.99 10.11 -10.62
CA SER A 354 -2.00 9.90 -9.59
C SER A 354 -1.70 10.63 -8.29
N THR A 355 -0.48 11.08 -8.14
CA THR A 355 0.01 11.68 -6.91
C THR A 355 0.52 13.09 -7.09
N ALA A 356 0.87 13.43 -8.31
CA ALA A 356 1.42 14.74 -8.60
C ALA A 356 0.32 15.78 -8.74
N SER A 357 0.48 16.88 -8.04
CA SER A 357 -0.27 18.09 -8.31
C SER A 357 0.11 18.72 -9.66
N SER A 358 1.19 18.27 -10.26
CA SER A 358 1.73 18.77 -11.51
C SER A 358 1.88 17.65 -12.53
N LEU A 359 0.88 17.49 -13.37
CA LEU A 359 0.91 16.54 -14.46
C LEU A 359 1.99 16.83 -15.49
N SER A 360 2.43 18.07 -15.60
CA SER A 360 3.49 18.49 -16.51
C SER A 360 4.82 17.76 -16.24
N ASN A 361 5.14 17.53 -14.98
CA ASN A 361 6.37 16.83 -14.63
C ASN A 361 6.31 15.34 -14.94
N VAL A 362 5.11 14.78 -14.88
CA VAL A 362 4.90 13.35 -15.11
C VAL A 362 5.10 12.99 -16.57
N TYR A 363 4.77 13.88 -17.47
CA TYR A 363 4.89 13.64 -18.90
C TYR A 363 6.06 14.32 -19.56
N ASN A 364 6.94 14.98 -18.81
CA ASN A 364 7.93 15.89 -19.39
C ASN A 364 7.29 16.92 -20.35
N VAL A 365 6.04 17.23 -20.11
CA VAL A 365 5.32 18.22 -20.87
C VAL A 365 5.56 19.54 -20.16
N SER A 366 6.09 20.51 -20.85
CA SER A 366 6.17 21.85 -20.27
C SER A 366 4.77 22.29 -19.89
N ALA A 367 4.60 22.72 -18.65
CA ALA A 367 3.33 23.19 -18.14
C ALA A 367 2.91 24.43 -18.94
N GLY A 368 2.33 24.20 -20.08
CA GLY A 368 1.59 25.27 -20.75
C GLY A 368 0.41 25.69 -19.88
N SER A 369 0.03 26.93 -19.99
CA SER A 369 -1.04 27.55 -19.21
C SER A 369 -2.43 26.90 -19.32
N GLY A 370 -2.54 25.79 -20.02
CA GLY A 370 -3.80 25.09 -20.22
C GLY A 370 -3.91 23.73 -19.54
N PHE A 371 -2.93 23.33 -18.75
CA PHE A 371 -2.93 22.02 -18.13
C PHE A 371 -3.34 22.11 -16.66
N SER A 372 -4.52 21.63 -16.34
CA SER A 372 -4.98 21.54 -14.97
C SER A 372 -5.20 20.11 -14.53
N SER A 373 -5.07 19.89 -13.25
CA SER A 373 -5.15 18.57 -12.64
C SER A 373 -6.59 18.03 -12.48
N GLY A 374 -7.60 18.79 -12.83
CA GLY A 374 -9.00 18.48 -12.55
C GLY A 374 -9.51 17.20 -13.22
N SER A 375 -10.30 17.35 -14.26
CA SER A 375 -10.94 16.23 -14.96
C SER A 375 -9.98 15.26 -15.65
N THR A 376 -8.74 15.65 -15.82
CA THR A 376 -7.71 14.80 -16.45
C THR A 376 -7.31 13.61 -15.59
N LEU A 377 -7.26 13.77 -14.28
CA LEU A 377 -6.90 12.68 -13.37
C LEU A 377 -7.89 11.53 -13.44
N SER A 378 -9.16 11.79 -13.63
CA SER A 378 -10.17 10.74 -13.75
C SER A 378 -10.01 9.90 -15.01
N GLN A 379 -9.59 10.48 -16.10
CA GLN A 379 -9.31 9.74 -17.34
C GLN A 379 -8.07 8.87 -17.19
N PHE A 380 -7.04 9.35 -16.57
CA PHE A 380 -5.86 8.56 -16.29
C PHE A 380 -6.11 7.46 -15.27
N ALA A 381 -6.95 7.73 -14.28
CA ALA A 381 -7.37 6.70 -13.35
C ALA A 381 -8.12 5.54 -14.03
N THR A 382 -8.94 5.85 -15.01
CA THR A 382 -9.61 4.83 -15.83
C THR A 382 -8.63 4.02 -16.65
N MET A 383 -7.59 4.64 -17.17
CA MET A 383 -6.54 3.94 -17.91
C MET A 383 -5.69 3.02 -17.07
N LYS A 384 -5.57 3.32 -15.81
CA LYS A 384 -4.81 2.52 -14.87
C LYS A 384 -5.34 1.12 -14.70
N THR A 385 -6.63 0.96 -14.71
CA THR A 385 -7.28 -0.34 -14.60
C THR A 385 -6.97 -1.27 -15.76
N SER A 386 -6.80 -0.74 -16.95
CA SER A 386 -6.56 -1.56 -18.14
C SER A 386 -5.14 -2.12 -18.24
N VAL A 387 -4.24 -1.65 -17.40
CA VAL A 387 -2.83 -2.01 -17.48
C VAL A 387 -2.43 -3.13 -16.53
N GLY A 388 -3.24 -3.43 -15.55
CA GLY A 388 -2.95 -4.46 -14.57
C GLY A 388 -2.56 -5.80 -15.18
N ASN A 389 -3.22 -6.19 -16.27
CA ASN A 389 -2.94 -7.43 -16.96
C ASN A 389 -1.56 -7.49 -17.63
N THR A 390 -1.04 -6.35 -18.08
CA THR A 390 0.28 -6.29 -18.70
C THR A 390 1.42 -6.34 -17.69
N LEU A 391 1.13 -6.02 -16.46
CA LEU A 391 2.10 -6.05 -15.36
C LEU A 391 2.14 -7.41 -14.66
N GLY A 392 1.29 -8.35 -15.01
CA GLY A 392 1.18 -9.64 -14.34
C GLY A 392 0.52 -9.56 -12.96
N VAL A 393 -0.02 -8.41 -12.58
CA VAL A 393 -0.82 -8.27 -11.38
C VAL A 393 -2.24 -8.68 -11.68
N LYS A 394 -2.77 -9.59 -10.92
CA LYS A 394 -4.19 -9.91 -10.95
C LYS A 394 -4.93 -8.84 -10.13
N ASP A 395 -5.52 -7.89 -10.82
CA ASP A 395 -6.29 -6.80 -10.24
C ASP A 395 -7.55 -7.26 -9.48
N GLU A 396 -7.93 -8.51 -9.69
CA GLU A 396 -9.06 -9.15 -9.04
C GLU A 396 -8.70 -9.95 -7.79
N THR A 397 -7.41 -10.16 -7.53
CA THR A 397 -6.95 -11.01 -6.43
C THR A 397 -6.14 -10.22 -5.41
N ALA A 398 -6.82 -9.68 -4.46
CA ALA A 398 -6.24 -9.16 -3.24
C ALA A 398 -6.79 -9.94 -2.04
N GLY A 399 -6.79 -9.34 -0.91
CA GLY A 399 -7.20 -9.99 0.32
C GLY A 399 -6.21 -11.07 0.73
N VAL A 400 -6.69 -12.10 1.39
CA VAL A 400 -5.85 -13.13 2.00
C VAL A 400 -5.54 -14.32 1.08
N THR A 401 -5.89 -14.26 -0.18
CA THR A 401 -5.63 -15.35 -1.14
C THR A 401 -4.15 -15.53 -1.48
N THR A 402 -3.33 -14.53 -1.19
CA THR A 402 -1.87 -14.57 -1.32
C THR A 402 -1.21 -14.24 0.01
N LEU A 403 0.05 -14.63 0.19
CA LEU A 403 0.82 -14.28 1.38
C LEU A 403 0.93 -12.76 1.59
N LYS A 404 1.29 -12.04 0.54
CA LYS A 404 1.39 -10.57 0.60
C LYS A 404 0.06 -9.91 0.88
N GLY A 405 -1.01 -10.38 0.27
CA GLY A 405 -2.36 -9.93 0.55
C GLY A 405 -2.78 -10.16 2.00
N ALA A 406 -2.48 -11.34 2.55
CA ALA A 406 -2.75 -11.65 3.94
C ALA A 406 -2.01 -10.71 4.90
N MET A 407 -0.74 -10.43 4.64
CA MET A 407 0.04 -9.47 5.42
C MET A 407 -0.54 -8.05 5.34
N ALA A 408 -0.96 -7.63 4.16
CA ALA A 408 -1.61 -6.33 3.97
C ALA A 408 -2.95 -6.23 4.72
N VAL A 409 -3.76 -7.28 4.71
CA VAL A 409 -5.01 -7.34 5.46
C VAL A 409 -4.77 -7.30 6.97
N MET A 410 -3.72 -7.94 7.46
CA MET A 410 -3.31 -7.81 8.87
C MET A 410 -3.03 -6.34 9.25
N ASP A 411 -2.30 -5.62 8.41
CA ASP A 411 -1.97 -4.21 8.63
C ASP A 411 -3.22 -3.34 8.61
N ILE A 412 -4.10 -3.55 7.65
CA ILE A 412 -5.35 -2.80 7.52
C ILE A 412 -6.28 -3.09 8.72
N ALA A 413 -6.39 -4.34 9.14
CA ALA A 413 -7.18 -4.73 10.30
C ALA A 413 -6.64 -4.13 11.60
N GLU A 414 -5.34 -4.11 11.79
CA GLU A 414 -4.67 -3.45 12.93
C GLU A 414 -5.01 -1.96 12.97
N THR A 415 -4.92 -1.29 11.84
CA THR A 415 -5.30 0.12 11.72
C THR A 415 -6.77 0.32 12.04
N ALA A 416 -7.65 -0.55 11.57
CA ALA A 416 -9.07 -0.50 11.85
C ALA A 416 -9.38 -0.66 13.34
N ILE A 417 -8.70 -1.58 14.03
CA ILE A 417 -8.80 -1.77 15.48
C ILE A 417 -8.38 -0.49 16.21
N THR A 418 -7.27 0.10 15.82
CA THR A 418 -6.77 1.36 16.40
C THR A 418 -7.77 2.50 16.19
N ASN A 419 -8.33 2.63 14.99
CA ASN A 419 -9.34 3.65 14.69
C ASN A 419 -10.59 3.47 15.55
N LEU A 420 -11.06 2.23 15.71
CA LEU A 420 -12.25 1.94 16.50
C LEU A 420 -12.01 2.18 18.00
N ASP A 421 -10.84 1.83 18.51
CA ASP A 421 -10.44 2.13 19.87
C ASP A 421 -10.37 3.65 20.12
N GLN A 422 -9.87 4.42 19.16
CA GLN A 422 -9.86 5.88 19.24
C GLN A 422 -11.29 6.44 19.32
N ILE A 423 -12.19 5.98 18.47
CA ILE A 423 -13.59 6.40 18.49
C ILE A 423 -14.24 6.03 19.84
N ARG A 424 -13.93 4.85 20.35
CA ARG A 424 -14.44 4.42 21.67
C ARG A 424 -13.90 5.29 22.81
N ALA A 425 -12.62 5.66 22.75
CA ALA A 425 -12.01 6.56 23.74
C ALA A 425 -12.64 7.95 23.68
N ASP A 426 -12.93 8.47 22.50
CA ASP A 426 -13.60 9.76 22.31
C ASP A 426 -15.00 9.75 22.90
N ILE A 427 -15.75 8.68 22.72
CA ILE A 427 -17.07 8.49 23.35
C ILE A 427 -16.95 8.44 24.87
N GLY A 428 -15.96 7.72 25.38
CA GLY A 428 -15.69 7.65 26.83
C GLY A 428 -15.38 9.03 27.43
N SER A 429 -14.61 9.84 26.71
CA SER A 429 -14.31 11.23 27.10
C SER A 429 -15.57 12.09 27.17
N VAL A 430 -16.44 12.01 26.17
CA VAL A 430 -17.73 12.72 26.18
C VAL A 430 -18.62 12.23 27.33
N GLN A 431 -18.67 10.93 27.58
CA GLN A 431 -19.42 10.35 28.70
C GLN A 431 -18.92 10.91 30.05
N ASN A 432 -17.62 10.98 30.25
CA ASN A 432 -17.04 11.56 31.46
C ASN A 432 -17.41 13.04 31.60
N GLN A 433 -17.36 13.79 30.52
CA GLN A 433 -17.76 15.21 30.51
C GLN A 433 -19.23 15.37 30.90
N VAL A 434 -20.12 14.57 30.33
CA VAL A 434 -21.56 14.58 30.68
C VAL A 434 -21.76 14.21 32.15
N THR A 435 -21.10 13.17 32.65
CA THR A 435 -21.19 12.76 34.07
C THR A 435 -20.72 13.85 34.98
N SER A 436 -19.62 14.52 34.70
CA SER A 436 -19.11 15.64 35.48
C SER A 436 -20.10 16.81 35.52
N THR A 437 -20.71 17.10 34.39
CA THR A 437 -21.73 18.15 34.27
C THR A 437 -22.99 17.80 35.06
N ILE A 438 -23.46 16.55 35.01
CA ILE A 438 -24.61 16.08 35.81
C ILE A 438 -24.32 16.25 37.31
N ASN A 439 -23.11 15.90 37.77
CA ASN A 439 -22.71 16.07 39.12
C ASN A 439 -22.75 17.56 39.55
N ASN A 440 -22.24 18.44 38.70
CA ASN A 440 -22.29 19.89 38.95
C ASN A 440 -23.73 20.41 39.03
N ILE A 441 -24.62 19.97 38.17
CA ILE A 441 -26.03 20.34 38.19
C ILE A 441 -26.69 19.84 39.46
N THR A 442 -26.37 18.63 39.90
CA THR A 442 -26.92 18.06 41.16
C THR A 442 -26.48 18.88 42.36
N VAL A 443 -25.20 19.27 42.45
CA VAL A 443 -24.70 20.14 43.52
C VAL A 443 -25.40 21.50 43.48
N THR A 444 -25.53 22.08 42.31
CA THR A 444 -26.24 23.35 42.12
C THR A 444 -27.71 23.24 42.58
N GLN A 445 -28.39 22.16 42.20
CA GLN A 445 -29.77 21.90 42.61
C GLN A 445 -29.90 21.80 44.12
N VAL A 446 -29.00 21.11 44.82
CA VAL A 446 -28.97 21.00 46.26
C VAL A 446 -28.75 22.38 46.91
N ASN A 447 -27.81 23.17 46.38
CA ASN A 447 -27.56 24.50 46.87
C ASN A 447 -28.77 25.46 46.69
N VAL A 448 -29.44 25.38 45.56
CA VAL A 448 -30.63 26.16 45.27
C VAL A 448 -31.77 25.76 46.22
N LYS A 449 -31.96 24.44 46.43
CA LYS A 449 -32.97 23.97 47.43
C LYS A 449 -32.64 24.41 48.84
N ALA A 450 -31.39 24.40 49.26
CA ALA A 450 -30.95 24.91 50.55
C ALA A 450 -31.22 26.42 50.70
N ALA A 451 -30.93 27.18 49.66
CA ALA A 451 -31.22 28.61 49.64
C ALA A 451 -32.72 28.89 49.63
N GLU A 452 -33.53 28.13 48.90
CA GLU A 452 -35.00 28.21 48.94
C GLU A 452 -35.55 27.94 50.32
N SER A 453 -35.03 26.89 50.98
CA SER A 453 -35.42 26.56 52.34
C SER A 453 -35.09 27.69 53.32
N GLN A 454 -33.89 28.29 53.19
CA GLN A 454 -33.54 29.44 54.03
C GLN A 454 -34.43 30.65 53.81
N ILE A 455 -34.85 30.91 52.59
CA ILE A 455 -35.79 32.02 52.27
C ILE A 455 -37.20 31.72 52.76
N ARG A 456 -37.61 30.47 52.71
CA ARG A 456 -38.94 30.06 53.05
C ARG A 456 -39.16 29.90 54.56
N ASP A 457 -38.08 29.61 55.30
CA ASP A 457 -38.13 29.44 56.76
C ASP A 457 -37.90 30.75 57.52
N VAL A 458 -37.70 31.89 56.83
CA VAL A 458 -37.67 33.23 57.38
C VAL A 458 -39.05 33.89 57.24
#